data_c2e64443787b00c654ba11ed95c10a9f
#
_entry.id   c2e64443787b00c654ba11ed95c10a9f
#
_cell.length_a   1.000
_cell.length_b   1.000
_cell.length_c   1.000
_cell.angle_alpha   90.00
_cell.angle_beta   90.00
_cell.angle_gamma   90.00
#
_symmetry.space_group_name_H-M   'P 1'
#
loop_
_entity.id
_entity.type
_entity.pdbx_description
1 polymer ?
#
loop_
_entity_poly.entity_id
_entity_poly.type
_entity_poly.pdbx_seq_one_letter_code
_entity_poly.pdbx_strand_id
1 'polypeptide(L)'
;RQVSSAASDVYKRQIIDSSKMGLISDAFAIDEGLSIIKKKERRKHHTWKQVWGEQKTLIDHHTELELMIASELNDFETLIRFRLFDDGLGFRYEIPELKDNSQYRIMDELTEFNLSEDSPSWWIPAYAYRRYEFLYAKSLISEISRDTYSTLVENLNPPRIGPEAVQTPFT
;
A
#
# COMPACT_ATOMS: atom_id res chain seq x y z
N ARG A 1 -10.72 18.28 1.04
CA ARG A 1 -9.93 17.68 -0.08
C ARG A 1 -9.53 16.28 0.31
N GLN A 2 -9.64 15.36 -0.60
CA GLN A 2 -9.17 14.00 -0.43
C GLN A 2 -7.65 13.97 -0.65
N VAL A 3 -6.92 13.24 0.16
CA VAL A 3 -5.48 13.02 -0.07
C VAL A 3 -5.32 11.96 -1.12
N SER A 4 -4.54 12.25 -2.14
CA SER A 4 -4.20 11.31 -3.20
C SER A 4 -2.70 11.32 -3.47
N SER A 5 -2.17 10.18 -3.89
CA SER A 5 -0.78 10.02 -4.30
C SER A 5 -0.69 9.66 -5.78
N ALA A 6 0.42 10.02 -6.40
CA ALA A 6 0.78 9.60 -7.74
C ALA A 6 2.30 9.35 -7.80
N ALA A 7 2.73 8.38 -8.58
CA ALA A 7 4.14 8.05 -8.73
C ALA A 7 4.51 7.87 -10.20
N SER A 8 5.74 8.27 -10.55
CA SER A 8 6.30 8.12 -11.89
C SER A 8 7.70 7.51 -11.84
N ASP A 9 8.08 6.81 -12.89
CA ASP A 9 9.40 6.21 -13.06
C ASP A 9 10.47 7.23 -13.52
N VAL A 10 11.72 6.74 -13.70
CA VAL A 10 12.88 7.53 -14.14
C VAL A 10 12.66 8.21 -15.50
N TYR A 11 11.81 7.67 -16.34
CA TYR A 11 11.45 8.21 -17.66
C TYR A 11 10.27 9.18 -17.61
N LYS A 12 9.83 9.57 -16.42
CA LYS A 12 8.63 10.38 -16.18
C LYS A 12 7.34 9.71 -16.65
N ARG A 13 7.35 8.39 -16.82
CA ARG A 13 6.15 7.62 -17.05
C ARG A 13 5.42 7.46 -15.73
N GLN A 14 4.16 7.81 -15.71
CA GLN A 14 3.32 7.64 -14.54
C GLN A 14 3.00 6.16 -14.35
N ILE A 15 3.26 5.63 -13.17
CA ILE A 15 2.99 4.23 -12.83
C ILE A 15 1.73 4.14 -12.00
N ILE A 16 1.56 5.07 -11.06
CA ILE A 16 0.40 5.14 -10.17
C ILE A 16 -0.30 6.47 -10.42
N ASP A 17 -1.54 6.42 -10.84
CA ASP A 17 -2.43 7.56 -10.97
C ASP A 17 -2.91 8.07 -9.61
N SER A 18 -3.69 9.14 -9.61
CA SER A 18 -4.28 9.67 -8.39
C SER A 18 -5.07 8.58 -7.67
N SER A 19 -4.58 8.21 -6.51
CA SER A 19 -5.09 7.10 -5.70
C SER A 19 -5.52 7.63 -4.35
N LYS A 20 -6.61 7.12 -3.82
CA LYS A 20 -7.09 7.49 -2.49
C LYS A 20 -6.09 7.02 -1.44
N MET A 21 -6.00 7.81 -0.38
CA MET A 21 -5.35 7.43 0.86
C MET A 21 -6.31 7.72 2.00
N GLY A 22 -6.43 6.79 2.92
CA GLY A 22 -7.30 6.99 4.06
C GLY A 22 -7.31 5.83 5.03
N LEU A 23 -7.68 6.13 6.26
CA LEU A 23 -7.77 5.19 7.35
C LEU A 23 -8.92 5.59 8.24
N ILE A 24 -9.84 4.67 8.51
CA ILE A 24 -10.99 4.89 9.37
C ILE A 24 -10.84 4.06 10.64
N SER A 25 -11.02 4.70 11.79
CA SER A 25 -11.06 4.05 13.08
C SER A 25 -12.35 4.43 13.83
N ASP A 26 -12.57 3.79 14.96
CA ASP A 26 -13.64 4.16 15.89
C ASP A 26 -13.36 5.46 16.67
N ALA A 27 -12.15 6.01 16.57
CA ALA A 27 -11.72 7.21 17.27
C ALA A 27 -11.36 8.39 16.35
N PHE A 28 -11.00 8.14 15.10
CA PHE A 28 -10.62 9.16 14.11
C PHE A 28 -10.88 8.68 12.68
N ALA A 29 -10.95 9.62 11.74
CA ALA A 29 -11.02 9.32 10.31
C ALA A 29 -10.00 10.18 9.55
N ILE A 30 -9.26 9.55 8.66
CA ILE A 30 -8.34 10.16 7.70
C ILE A 30 -8.91 9.84 6.31
N ASP A 31 -9.93 10.60 5.86
CA ASP A 31 -10.64 10.34 4.60
C ASP A 31 -10.97 11.62 3.84
N GLU A 32 -11.71 12.53 4.45
CA GLU A 32 -12.19 13.77 3.84
C GLU A 32 -11.83 14.98 4.70
N GLY A 33 -11.97 16.18 4.11
CA GLY A 33 -11.71 17.44 4.81
C GLY A 33 -10.27 17.56 5.31
N LEU A 34 -9.31 17.01 4.57
CA LEU A 34 -7.90 16.98 4.98
C LEU A 34 -7.14 18.14 4.37
N SER A 35 -6.29 18.76 5.16
CA SER A 35 -5.35 19.80 4.75
C SER A 35 -3.91 19.44 5.14
N ILE A 36 -2.95 19.74 4.26
CA ILE A 36 -1.53 19.58 4.57
C ILE A 36 -1.08 20.84 5.32
N ILE A 37 -0.79 20.71 6.60
CA ILE A 37 -0.35 21.80 7.47
C ILE A 37 1.16 21.95 7.54
N LYS A 38 1.90 20.86 7.24
CA LYS A 38 3.37 20.90 7.20
C LYS A 38 3.90 19.85 6.23
N LYS A 39 4.93 20.25 5.49
CA LYS A 39 5.69 19.38 4.59
C LYS A 39 7.17 19.42 4.96
N LYS A 40 7.82 18.27 5.01
CA LYS A 40 9.27 18.15 5.19
C LYS A 40 9.82 17.08 4.27
N GLU A 41 10.86 17.45 3.53
CA GLU A 41 11.55 16.55 2.61
C GLU A 41 13.02 16.44 3.02
N ARG A 42 13.58 15.25 2.93
CA ARG A 42 15.00 15.00 3.20
C ARG A 42 15.49 13.77 2.44
N ARG A 43 16.74 13.82 2.03
CA ARG A 43 17.44 12.66 1.49
C ARG A 43 18.16 11.94 2.61
N LYS A 44 18.08 10.62 2.60
CA LYS A 44 18.78 9.75 3.55
C LYS A 44 19.67 8.78 2.80
N HIS A 45 20.83 8.56 3.37
CA HIS A 45 21.77 7.57 2.94
C HIS A 45 22.32 6.87 4.18
N HIS A 46 21.93 5.63 4.36
CA HIS A 46 22.33 4.84 5.51
C HIS A 46 22.74 3.44 5.05
N THR A 47 23.68 2.85 5.73
CA THR A 47 24.12 1.48 5.49
C THR A 47 24.04 0.71 6.79
N TRP A 48 23.44 -0.44 6.78
CA TRP A 48 23.33 -1.29 7.95
C TRP A 48 23.60 -2.77 7.62
N LYS A 49 23.96 -3.52 8.64
CA LYS A 49 24.23 -4.94 8.52
C LYS A 49 23.07 -5.71 9.15
N GLN A 50 22.49 -6.61 8.38
CA GLN A 50 21.50 -7.53 8.93
C GLN A 50 22.19 -8.77 9.53
N VAL A 51 21.56 -9.35 10.53
CA VAL A 51 22.08 -10.49 11.27
C VAL A 51 22.06 -11.76 10.40
N TRP A 52 21.02 -11.88 9.54
CA TRP A 52 20.79 -12.99 8.64
C TRP A 52 19.95 -12.54 7.44
N GLY A 53 20.06 -13.24 6.32
CA GLY A 53 19.42 -12.88 5.06
C GLY A 53 20.39 -13.08 3.89
N GLU A 54 19.91 -12.86 2.67
CA GLU A 54 20.71 -13.05 1.46
C GLU A 54 21.86 -12.05 1.32
N GLN A 55 21.64 -10.82 1.80
CA GLN A 55 22.63 -9.75 1.74
C GLN A 55 23.09 -9.37 3.14
N LYS A 56 24.40 -9.39 3.36
CA LYS A 56 24.98 -9.00 4.65
C LYS A 56 24.87 -7.50 4.93
N THR A 57 24.98 -6.69 3.90
CA THR A 57 24.99 -5.22 4.00
C THR A 57 23.89 -4.67 3.11
N LEU A 58 23.02 -3.88 3.71
CA LEU A 58 21.94 -3.20 3.01
C LEU A 58 22.22 -1.71 2.94
N ILE A 59 22.00 -1.15 1.77
CA ILE A 59 22.10 0.29 1.51
C ILE A 59 20.68 0.84 1.50
N ASP A 60 20.40 1.72 2.44
CA ASP A 60 19.15 2.43 2.55
C ASP A 60 19.35 3.86 2.01
N HIS A 61 19.09 4.04 0.74
CA HIS A 61 19.18 5.31 0.04
C HIS A 61 17.82 5.71 -0.48
N HIS A 62 17.22 6.76 0.10
CA HIS A 62 15.89 7.20 -0.27
C HIS A 62 15.68 8.70 -0.07
N THR A 63 14.69 9.22 -0.77
CA THR A 63 14.08 10.52 -0.45
C THR A 63 12.87 10.28 0.44
N GLU A 64 12.86 10.91 1.61
CA GLU A 64 11.76 10.84 2.57
C GLU A 64 10.93 12.12 2.53
N LEU A 65 9.61 11.97 2.41
CA LEU A 65 8.63 13.04 2.50
C LEU A 65 7.72 12.79 3.70
N GLU A 66 7.69 13.76 4.60
CA GLU A 66 6.77 13.81 5.75
C GLU A 66 5.69 14.84 5.47
N LEU A 67 4.44 14.42 5.52
CA LEU A 67 3.27 15.28 5.41
C LEU A 67 2.48 15.24 6.71
N MET A 68 2.45 16.38 7.42
CA MET A 68 1.53 16.57 8.53
C MET A 68 0.18 16.98 7.98
N ILE A 69 -0.84 16.23 8.31
CA ILE A 69 -2.20 16.39 7.83
C ILE A 69 -3.11 16.68 9.01
N ALA A 70 -3.94 17.69 8.88
CA ALA A 70 -5.01 17.98 9.82
C ALA A 70 -6.37 17.69 9.18
N SER A 71 -7.29 17.13 9.95
CA SER A 71 -8.69 17.02 9.58
C SER A 71 -9.44 18.30 9.97
N GLU A 72 -10.20 18.84 9.04
CA GLU A 72 -11.10 19.98 9.30
C GLU A 72 -12.38 19.55 10.01
N LEU A 73 -12.70 18.25 9.94
CA LEU A 73 -13.92 17.67 10.50
C LEU A 73 -13.75 17.16 11.94
N ASN A 74 -12.54 16.78 12.28
CA ASN A 74 -12.17 16.22 13.58
C ASN A 74 -10.91 16.93 14.04
N ASP A 75 -10.80 17.30 15.29
CA ASP A 75 -9.56 17.87 15.86
C ASP A 75 -8.45 16.79 15.95
N PHE A 76 -8.02 16.32 14.78
CA PHE A 76 -7.09 15.22 14.64
C PHE A 76 -6.00 15.54 13.61
N GLU A 77 -4.76 15.38 14.04
CA GLU A 77 -3.58 15.51 13.19
C GLU A 77 -2.89 14.14 13.04
N THR A 78 -2.38 13.88 11.86
CA THR A 78 -1.61 12.66 11.58
C THR A 78 -0.44 12.97 10.67
N LEU A 79 0.55 12.09 10.65
CA LEU A 79 1.67 12.19 9.75
C LEU A 79 1.63 11.03 8.74
N ILE A 80 1.72 11.35 7.47
CA ILE A 80 1.95 10.37 6.42
C ILE A 80 3.41 10.50 5.99
N ARG A 81 4.14 9.41 6.04
CA ARG A 81 5.53 9.34 5.65
C ARG A 81 5.67 8.50 4.40
N PHE A 82 6.27 9.09 3.38
CA PHE A 82 6.65 8.41 2.14
C PHE A 82 8.16 8.24 2.09
N ARG A 83 8.61 7.13 1.53
CA ARG A 83 10.00 6.89 1.17
C ARG A 83 10.07 6.43 -0.26
N LEU A 84 10.80 7.18 -1.07
CA LEU A 84 11.03 6.88 -2.47
C LEU A 84 12.45 6.37 -2.65
N PHE A 85 12.55 5.13 -3.09
CA PHE A 85 13.77 4.45 -3.47
C PHE A 85 13.91 4.42 -5.00
N ASP A 86 15.06 4.00 -5.51
CA ASP A 86 15.27 3.86 -6.95
C ASP A 86 14.39 2.75 -7.56
N ASP A 87 13.99 1.78 -6.76
CA ASP A 87 13.25 0.59 -7.13
C ASP A 87 11.86 0.48 -6.48
N GLY A 88 11.43 1.45 -5.71
CA GLY A 88 10.13 1.37 -5.04
C GLY A 88 9.71 2.57 -4.22
N LEU A 89 8.44 2.53 -3.85
CA LEU A 89 7.80 3.48 -2.95
C LEU A 89 7.24 2.76 -1.74
N GLY A 90 7.60 3.24 -0.55
CA GLY A 90 6.96 2.83 0.70
C GLY A 90 6.26 4.01 1.36
N PHE A 91 5.17 3.74 2.06
CA PHE A 91 4.55 4.76 2.89
C PHE A 91 3.95 4.14 4.17
N ARG A 92 3.64 4.99 5.13
CA ARG A 92 2.92 4.63 6.35
C ARG A 92 2.16 5.81 6.95
N TYR A 93 1.09 5.50 7.66
CA TYR A 93 0.43 6.42 8.57
C TYR A 93 1.13 6.38 9.92
N GLU A 94 1.42 7.52 10.51
CA GLU A 94 1.95 7.66 11.87
C GLU A 94 0.90 8.34 12.73
N ILE A 95 0.13 7.52 13.44
CA ILE A 95 -0.96 7.98 14.28
C ILE A 95 -0.35 8.46 15.61
N PRO A 96 -0.67 9.69 16.06
CA PRO A 96 -0.20 10.17 17.35
C PRO A 96 -0.84 9.37 18.50
N GLU A 97 -0.21 9.38 19.64
CA GLU A 97 -0.84 8.86 20.85
C GLU A 97 -2.12 9.63 21.16
N LEU A 98 -3.21 8.90 21.29
CA LEU A 98 -4.48 9.49 21.67
C LEU A 98 -4.42 9.92 23.14
N LYS A 99 -5.08 11.03 23.45
CA LYS A 99 -5.28 11.49 24.83
C LYS A 99 -5.85 10.34 25.63
N ASP A 100 -5.29 10.06 26.81
CA ASP A 100 -5.70 8.98 27.73
C ASP A 100 -5.23 7.56 27.42
N ASN A 101 -4.24 7.37 26.54
CA ASN A 101 -3.72 6.02 26.20
C ASN A 101 -4.85 5.06 25.75
N SER A 102 -5.93 5.59 25.17
CA SER A 102 -7.06 4.81 24.71
C SER A 102 -6.66 3.93 23.54
N GLN A 103 -7.14 2.71 23.56
CA GLN A 103 -7.04 1.82 22.39
C GLN A 103 -8.05 2.27 21.35
N TYR A 104 -7.70 2.17 20.07
CA TYR A 104 -8.61 2.36 18.95
C TYR A 104 -8.60 1.13 18.05
N ARG A 105 -9.66 0.96 17.29
CA ARG A 105 -9.80 -0.12 16.32
C ARG A 105 -9.83 0.46 14.93
N ILE A 106 -8.97 -0.05 14.06
CA ILE A 106 -9.06 0.25 12.63
C ILE A 106 -10.29 -0.47 12.07
N MET A 107 -11.18 0.29 11.46
CA MET A 107 -12.43 -0.17 10.91
C MET A 107 -12.32 -0.41 9.41
N ASP A 108 -11.57 0.46 8.71
CA ASP A 108 -11.38 0.37 7.28
C ASP A 108 -10.08 1.04 6.83
N GLU A 109 -9.52 0.59 5.71
CA GLU A 109 -8.40 1.20 5.02
C GLU A 109 -8.80 1.53 3.59
N LEU A 110 -8.74 2.82 3.24
CA LEU A 110 -9.18 3.35 1.95
C LEU A 110 -8.03 3.55 0.96
N THR A 111 -6.88 2.96 1.25
CA THR A 111 -5.69 3.10 0.40
C THR A 111 -5.89 2.40 -0.93
N GLU A 112 -5.71 3.15 -2.00
CA GLU A 112 -5.80 2.67 -3.38
C GLU A 112 -4.45 2.78 -4.08
N PHE A 113 -4.23 1.93 -5.08
CA PHE A 113 -3.13 2.00 -6.03
C PHE A 113 -3.73 1.90 -7.43
N ASN A 114 -4.11 3.03 -8.01
CA ASN A 114 -4.64 3.11 -9.36
C ASN A 114 -3.47 3.05 -10.34
N LEU A 115 -3.25 1.90 -10.94
CA LEU A 115 -2.19 1.73 -11.93
C LEU A 115 -2.59 2.39 -13.24
N SER A 116 -1.67 3.12 -13.86
CA SER A 116 -1.93 3.88 -15.10
C SER A 116 -2.13 2.99 -16.33
N GLU A 117 -1.72 1.74 -16.25
CA GLU A 117 -1.85 0.76 -17.34
C GLU A 117 -2.34 -0.58 -16.82
N ASP A 118 -3.10 -1.27 -17.64
CA ASP A 118 -3.48 -2.65 -17.39
C ASP A 118 -2.31 -3.59 -17.71
N SER A 119 -1.48 -3.83 -16.72
CA SER A 119 -0.21 -4.54 -16.86
C SER A 119 -0.35 -6.03 -16.59
N PRO A 120 0.49 -6.88 -17.20
CA PRO A 120 0.61 -8.27 -16.79
C PRO A 120 1.07 -8.39 -15.35
N SER A 121 0.41 -9.25 -14.61
CA SER A 121 0.70 -9.47 -13.19
C SER A 121 0.79 -10.96 -12.86
N TRP A 122 1.57 -11.29 -11.83
CA TRP A 122 1.60 -12.61 -11.21
C TRP A 122 0.88 -12.54 -9.87
N TRP A 123 -0.10 -13.40 -9.70
CA TRP A 123 -0.97 -13.34 -8.54
C TRP A 123 -1.44 -14.71 -8.08
N ILE A 124 -1.83 -14.79 -6.83
CA ILE A 124 -2.55 -15.92 -6.24
C ILE A 124 -3.84 -15.41 -5.58
N PRO A 125 -4.90 -16.24 -5.56
CA PRO A 125 -6.17 -15.85 -4.98
C PRO A 125 -6.07 -15.59 -3.47
N ALA A 126 -6.77 -14.58 -3.00
CA ALA A 126 -6.97 -14.33 -1.57
C ALA A 126 -8.15 -15.13 -0.99
N TYR A 127 -8.33 -15.04 0.33
CA TYR A 127 -9.43 -15.64 1.11
C TYR A 127 -9.56 -17.17 1.05
N ALA A 128 -8.46 -17.86 0.73
CA ALA A 128 -8.44 -19.29 0.89
C ALA A 128 -8.30 -19.66 2.37
N TYR A 129 -9.34 -20.22 2.94
CA TYR A 129 -9.33 -20.64 4.33
C TYR A 129 -8.28 -21.74 4.58
N ARG A 130 -7.31 -21.47 5.44
CA ARG A 130 -6.23 -22.37 5.85
C ARG A 130 -5.21 -22.76 4.77
N ARG A 131 -5.08 -21.99 3.67
CA ARG A 131 -4.17 -22.34 2.59
C ARG A 131 -3.54 -21.09 1.97
N TYR A 132 -2.23 -21.14 1.77
CA TYR A 132 -1.46 -20.10 1.06
C TYR A 132 -0.69 -20.67 -0.14
N GLU A 133 -0.61 -22.01 -0.24
CA GLU A 133 0.16 -22.70 -1.27
C GLU A 133 -0.68 -22.83 -2.54
N PHE A 134 -0.77 -21.74 -3.29
CA PHE A 134 -1.37 -21.71 -4.61
C PHE A 134 -0.31 -21.49 -5.66
N LEU A 135 -0.51 -22.05 -6.85
CA LEU A 135 0.30 -21.70 -8.00
C LEU A 135 -0.02 -20.28 -8.45
N TYR A 136 1.01 -19.56 -8.87
CA TYR A 136 0.82 -18.24 -9.43
C TYR A 136 0.13 -18.33 -10.79
N ALA A 137 -0.91 -17.54 -10.98
CA ALA A 137 -1.48 -17.23 -12.28
C ALA A 137 -0.79 -15.99 -12.86
N LYS A 138 -0.77 -15.89 -14.18
CA LYS A 138 -0.32 -14.70 -14.90
C LYS A 138 -1.46 -14.23 -15.81
N SER A 139 -1.91 -13.01 -15.61
CA SER A 139 -2.92 -12.36 -16.45
C SER A 139 -2.75 -10.84 -16.40
N LEU A 140 -3.53 -10.13 -17.20
CA LEU A 140 -3.72 -8.70 -16.99
C LEU A 140 -4.43 -8.45 -15.66
N ILE A 141 -4.22 -7.27 -15.08
CA ILE A 141 -4.84 -6.89 -13.80
C ILE A 141 -6.37 -6.90 -13.91
N SER A 142 -6.90 -6.38 -15.02
CA SER A 142 -8.35 -6.36 -15.31
C SER A 142 -8.99 -7.75 -15.45
N GLU A 143 -8.18 -8.76 -15.70
CA GLU A 143 -8.63 -10.15 -15.88
C GLU A 143 -8.62 -10.97 -14.58
N ILE A 144 -8.15 -10.37 -13.48
CA ILE A 144 -8.08 -11.07 -12.19
C ILE A 144 -9.47 -11.48 -11.74
N SER A 145 -9.73 -12.77 -11.77
CA SER A 145 -10.99 -13.36 -11.35
C SER A 145 -10.83 -14.83 -10.99
N ARG A 146 -11.82 -15.38 -10.32
CA ARG A 146 -11.86 -16.81 -10.02
C ARG A 146 -11.86 -17.65 -11.30
N ASP A 147 -12.60 -17.23 -12.30
CA ASP A 147 -12.75 -17.98 -13.55
C ASP A 147 -11.44 -17.96 -14.33
N THR A 148 -10.78 -16.82 -14.40
CA THR A 148 -9.45 -16.69 -14.99
C THR A 148 -8.44 -17.61 -14.28
N TYR A 149 -8.43 -17.59 -12.95
CA TYR A 149 -7.54 -18.47 -12.20
C TYR A 149 -7.80 -19.96 -12.50
N SER A 150 -9.06 -20.36 -12.53
CA SER A 150 -9.44 -21.76 -12.81
C SER A 150 -9.07 -22.21 -14.21
N THR A 151 -8.97 -21.27 -15.16
CA THR A 151 -8.58 -21.55 -16.55
C THR A 151 -7.06 -21.62 -16.70
N LEU A 152 -6.32 -20.76 -16.02
CA LEU A 152 -4.86 -20.65 -16.15
C LEU A 152 -4.09 -21.66 -15.33
N VAL A 153 -4.65 -22.07 -14.19
CA VAL A 153 -4.03 -23.03 -13.26
C VAL A 153 -4.78 -24.33 -13.32
N GLU A 154 -4.21 -25.29 -14.03
CA GLU A 154 -4.74 -26.64 -14.05
C GLU A 154 -4.79 -27.21 -12.64
N ASN A 155 -5.99 -27.52 -12.21
CA ASN A 155 -6.26 -28.30 -11.04
C ASN A 155 -6.44 -27.59 -9.72
N LEU A 156 -7.27 -28.26 -8.93
CA LEU A 156 -7.40 -28.09 -7.48
C LEU A 156 -8.45 -27.06 -7.10
N ASN A 157 -9.69 -27.54 -6.98
CA ASN A 157 -10.72 -26.83 -6.22
C ASN A 157 -10.39 -25.34 -6.06
N PRO A 158 -10.71 -24.50 -7.04
CA PRO A 158 -10.35 -23.09 -6.96
C PRO A 158 -10.88 -22.56 -5.63
N PRO A 159 -10.08 -21.86 -4.86
CA PRO A 159 -10.51 -21.32 -3.60
C PRO A 159 -11.77 -20.48 -3.83
N ARG A 160 -12.63 -20.40 -2.83
CA ARG A 160 -13.67 -19.36 -2.84
C ARG A 160 -12.94 -18.03 -2.73
N ILE A 161 -12.62 -17.46 -3.87
CA ILE A 161 -12.07 -16.12 -3.96
C ILE A 161 -13.20 -15.18 -3.58
N GLY A 162 -12.96 -14.27 -2.65
CA GLY A 162 -13.76 -13.05 -2.57
C GLY A 162 -13.71 -12.35 -3.93
N PRO A 163 -14.63 -11.48 -4.25
CA PRO A 163 -14.63 -10.84 -5.56
C PRO A 163 -13.27 -10.17 -5.80
N GLU A 164 -12.53 -10.68 -6.78
CA GLU A 164 -11.33 -10.06 -7.35
C GLU A 164 -10.21 -9.74 -6.36
N ALA A 165 -10.04 -10.56 -5.34
CA ALA A 165 -9.01 -10.35 -4.32
C ALA A 165 -7.79 -11.24 -4.52
N VAL A 166 -6.63 -10.67 -4.35
CA VAL A 166 -5.33 -11.35 -4.45
C VAL A 166 -4.55 -11.25 -3.15
N GLN A 167 -3.66 -12.20 -2.94
CA GLN A 167 -2.70 -12.14 -1.84
C GLN A 167 -1.47 -11.32 -2.22
N THR A 168 -0.85 -10.74 -1.23
CA THR A 168 0.50 -10.16 -1.35
C THR A 168 1.56 -11.25 -1.16
N PRO A 169 2.72 -11.18 -1.84
CA PRO A 169 3.04 -10.16 -2.82
C PRO A 169 2.25 -10.32 -4.12
N PHE A 170 1.89 -9.19 -4.71
CA PHE A 170 1.26 -9.06 -6.02
C PHE A 170 2.27 -8.34 -6.92
N THR A 171 2.69 -8.94 -8.02
CA THR A 171 3.77 -8.44 -8.88
C THR A 171 3.41 -8.46 -10.34
#